data_1f9e447be8fc746247e0c735c8f82052
#
_entry.id   1f9e447be8fc746247e0c735c8f82052
#
_cell.length_a   1.000
_cell.length_b   1.000
_cell.length_c   1.000
_cell.angle_alpha   90.00
_cell.angle_beta   90.00
_cell.angle_gamma   90.00
#
_symmetry.space_group_name_H-M   'P 1'
#
loop_
_entity.id
_entity.type
_entity.pdbx_description
1 polymer ?
#
loop_
_entity_poly.entity_id
_entity_poly.type
_entity_poly.pdbx_seq_one_letter_code
_entity_poly.pdbx_strand_id
1 'polypeptide(L)'
;MVLMKETIPLFKVFMSPTAKDKAGEVLDSGYIGQGPKVDEFEKQIGDYFGNNKVVTTNAGTSALHLALHLLKKPKPHWNEDVFQGVAFVSHNWPGIEDGDEVLATPLTCTASNWPIVANNLKIKWVDIDPTTLNMCS
;
A
#
# COMPACT_ATOMS: atom_id res chain seq x y z
N MET A 1 15.13 -43.59 14.28
CA MET A 1 15.76 -42.26 14.22
C MET A 1 14.70 -41.29 13.69
N VAL A 2 14.01 -40.60 14.59
CA VAL A 2 12.99 -39.62 14.19
C VAL A 2 13.75 -38.41 13.72
N LEU A 3 13.71 -38.17 12.43
CA LEU A 3 14.17 -36.90 11.84
C LEU A 3 13.33 -35.78 12.46
N MET A 4 13.93 -35.01 13.35
CA MET A 4 13.34 -33.76 13.81
C MET A 4 13.13 -32.89 12.56
N LYS A 5 11.89 -32.84 12.08
CA LYS A 5 11.51 -31.92 11.00
C LYS A 5 11.69 -30.52 11.55
N GLU A 6 12.67 -29.77 11.05
CA GLU A 6 12.76 -28.35 11.34
C GLU A 6 11.42 -27.69 10.99
N THR A 7 10.83 -27.04 11.93
CA THR A 7 9.58 -26.30 11.71
C THR A 7 9.92 -25.05 10.90
N ILE A 8 9.45 -25.00 9.67
CA ILE A 8 9.54 -23.80 8.84
C ILE A 8 8.40 -22.87 9.28
N PRO A 9 8.68 -21.72 9.86
CA PRO A 9 7.62 -20.79 10.24
C PRO A 9 6.95 -20.20 9.00
N LEU A 10 5.64 -19.93 9.09
CA LEU A 10 4.88 -19.33 7.99
C LEU A 10 5.45 -17.96 7.57
N PHE A 11 5.92 -17.20 8.53
CA PHE A 11 6.65 -15.95 8.32
C PHE A 11 7.61 -15.71 9.47
N LYS A 12 8.66 -14.95 9.21
CA LYS A 12 9.61 -14.50 10.20
C LYS A 12 9.86 -13.01 10.00
N VAL A 13 9.56 -12.23 11.02
CA VAL A 13 9.83 -10.79 11.00
C VAL A 13 11.30 -10.54 11.30
N PHE A 14 11.96 -9.77 10.43
CA PHE A 14 13.27 -9.20 10.74
C PHE A 14 13.09 -7.98 11.64
N MET A 15 13.83 -7.97 12.73
CA MET A 15 13.85 -6.83 13.63
C MET A 15 15.29 -6.38 13.80
N SER A 16 15.56 -5.09 13.50
CA SER A 16 16.87 -4.50 13.72
C SER A 16 17.24 -4.58 15.21
N PRO A 17 18.51 -4.87 15.56
CA PRO A 17 18.99 -4.81 16.95
C PRO A 17 18.70 -3.48 17.64
N THR A 18 18.65 -2.38 16.88
CA THR A 18 18.39 -1.03 17.39
C THR A 18 16.90 -0.66 17.47
N ALA A 19 16.00 -1.53 16.99
CA ALA A 19 14.57 -1.22 16.91
C ALA A 19 13.96 -0.89 18.28
N LYS A 20 14.38 -1.64 19.32
CA LYS A 20 13.90 -1.42 20.69
C LYS A 20 14.25 -0.03 21.21
N ASP A 21 15.50 0.39 21.00
CA ASP A 21 16.00 1.67 21.51
C ASP A 21 15.32 2.82 20.75
N LYS A 22 15.17 2.69 19.42
CA LYS A 22 14.46 3.68 18.60
C LYS A 22 12.98 3.78 18.94
N ALA A 23 12.32 2.70 19.24
CA ALA A 23 10.94 2.72 19.73
C ALA A 23 10.85 3.40 21.10
N GLY A 24 11.81 3.12 22.01
CA GLY A 24 11.93 3.80 23.29
C GLY A 24 12.06 5.32 23.16
N GLU A 25 12.98 5.79 22.31
CA GLU A 25 13.14 7.22 22.01
C GLU A 25 11.83 7.90 21.60
N VAL A 26 11.03 7.22 20.75
CA VAL A 26 9.75 7.75 20.29
C VAL A 26 8.73 7.80 21.41
N LEU A 27 8.63 6.76 22.23
CA LEU A 27 7.74 6.73 23.38
C LEU A 27 8.09 7.82 24.40
N ASP A 28 9.36 8.02 24.70
CA ASP A 28 9.85 9.03 25.62
C ASP A 28 9.59 10.47 25.09
N SER A 29 9.59 10.66 23.76
CA SER A 29 9.31 11.94 23.13
C SER A 29 7.83 12.35 23.21
N GLY A 30 6.92 11.38 23.42
CA GLY A 30 5.48 11.58 23.37
C GLY A 30 4.87 11.67 21.96
N TYR A 31 5.67 11.72 20.89
CA TYR A 31 5.19 11.73 19.49
C TYR A 31 4.91 10.30 18.99
N ILE A 32 3.89 9.67 19.56
CA ILE A 32 3.52 8.27 19.27
C ILE A 32 2.64 8.09 18.02
N GLY A 33 2.21 9.19 17.38
CA GLY A 33 1.51 9.20 16.11
C GLY A 33 2.41 9.65 14.97
N GLN A 34 1.84 10.36 14.01
CA GLN A 34 2.62 11.02 12.96
C GLN A 34 3.46 12.14 13.57
N GLY A 35 4.79 12.04 13.41
CA GLY A 35 5.74 12.96 14.01
C GLY A 35 7.10 12.89 13.31
N PRO A 36 8.15 13.51 13.88
CA PRO A 36 9.46 13.69 13.23
C PRO A 36 10.08 12.39 12.68
N LYS A 37 9.81 11.23 13.29
CA LYS A 37 10.31 9.94 12.78
C LYS A 37 9.60 9.47 11.52
N VAL A 38 8.34 9.84 11.35
CA VAL A 38 7.61 9.59 10.09
C VAL A 38 8.17 10.49 8.99
N ASP A 39 8.38 11.77 9.27
CA ASP A 39 8.94 12.71 8.31
C ASP A 39 10.35 12.29 7.86
N GLU A 40 11.18 11.84 8.81
CA GLU A 40 12.51 11.30 8.53
C GLU A 40 12.44 10.06 7.62
N PHE A 41 11.51 9.15 7.89
CA PHE A 41 11.31 7.93 7.10
C PHE A 41 10.83 8.25 5.68
N GLU A 42 9.83 9.11 5.52
CA GLU A 42 9.31 9.56 4.22
C GLU A 42 10.41 10.22 3.40
N LYS A 43 11.24 11.06 4.05
CA LYS A 43 12.39 11.69 3.41
C LYS A 43 13.41 10.65 2.92
N GLN A 44 13.79 9.68 3.76
CA GLN A 44 14.76 8.64 3.38
C GLN A 44 14.27 7.78 2.21
N ILE A 45 12.99 7.42 2.20
CA ILE A 45 12.39 6.70 1.09
C ILE A 45 12.36 7.57 -0.17
N GLY A 46 12.00 8.84 -0.02
CA GLY A 46 12.01 9.81 -1.12
C GLY A 46 13.40 9.97 -1.74
N ASP A 47 14.42 10.12 -0.92
CA ASP A 47 15.82 10.22 -1.36
C ASP A 47 16.27 8.94 -2.09
N TYR A 48 15.90 7.76 -1.57
CA TYR A 48 16.23 6.47 -2.18
C TYR A 48 15.64 6.29 -3.57
N PHE A 49 14.37 6.67 -3.77
CA PHE A 49 13.67 6.55 -5.06
C PHE A 49 13.82 7.79 -5.96
N GLY A 50 14.45 8.86 -5.50
CA GLY A 50 14.51 10.12 -6.24
C GLY A 50 13.16 10.81 -6.40
N ASN A 51 12.22 10.58 -5.48
CA ASN A 51 10.87 11.14 -5.51
C ASN A 51 10.46 11.62 -4.11
N ASN A 52 10.24 12.92 -3.97
CA ASN A 52 9.87 13.55 -2.71
C ASN A 52 8.36 13.47 -2.36
N LYS A 53 7.56 12.80 -3.20
CA LYS A 53 6.12 12.62 -2.97
C LYS A 53 5.85 11.25 -2.33
N VAL A 54 6.37 11.07 -1.13
CA VAL A 54 6.17 9.86 -0.33
C VAL A 54 5.22 10.17 0.80
N VAL A 55 4.25 9.29 0.98
CA VAL A 55 3.28 9.35 2.09
C VAL A 55 3.20 7.97 2.72
N THR A 56 3.36 7.91 4.02
CA THR A 56 3.20 6.67 4.79
C THR A 56 1.73 6.41 5.10
N THR A 57 1.40 5.13 5.20
CA THR A 57 0.09 4.66 5.64
C THR A 57 0.27 3.65 6.77
N ASN A 58 -0.79 3.39 7.52
CA ASN A 58 -0.77 2.45 8.65
C ASN A 58 -0.65 0.97 8.23
N ALA A 59 -0.86 0.66 6.95
CA ALA A 59 -0.77 -0.70 6.42
C ALA A 59 -0.60 -0.70 4.89
N GLY A 60 0.01 -1.75 4.35
CA GLY A 60 0.09 -1.96 2.90
C GLY A 60 -1.27 -2.05 2.22
N THR A 61 -2.28 -2.62 2.90
CA THR A 61 -3.67 -2.62 2.42
C THR A 61 -4.22 -1.21 2.21
N SER A 62 -3.93 -0.30 3.13
CA SER A 62 -4.33 1.12 3.02
C SER A 62 -3.61 1.82 1.88
N ALA A 63 -2.32 1.51 1.66
CA ALA A 63 -1.56 2.03 0.53
C ALA A 63 -2.13 1.56 -0.81
N LEU A 64 -2.46 0.27 -0.95
CA LEU A 64 -3.11 -0.26 -2.14
C LEU A 64 -4.50 0.36 -2.38
N HIS A 65 -5.28 0.53 -1.30
CA HIS A 65 -6.58 1.18 -1.39
C HIS A 65 -6.46 2.62 -1.90
N LEU A 66 -5.52 3.38 -1.34
CA LEU A 66 -5.26 4.75 -1.76
C LEU A 66 -4.76 4.82 -3.21
N ALA A 67 -3.85 3.93 -3.61
CA ALA A 67 -3.34 3.87 -4.97
C ALA A 67 -4.46 3.63 -6.00
N LEU A 68 -5.34 2.66 -5.75
CA LEU A 68 -6.49 2.41 -6.62
C LEU A 68 -7.47 3.59 -6.61
N HIS A 69 -7.67 4.23 -5.45
CA HIS A 69 -8.52 5.41 -5.35
C HIS A 69 -8.01 6.57 -6.20
N LEU A 70 -6.69 6.80 -6.20
CA LEU A 70 -6.06 7.85 -7.02
C LEU A 70 -6.12 7.58 -8.53
N LEU A 71 -6.28 6.32 -8.93
CA LEU A 71 -6.49 5.95 -10.33
C LEU A 71 -7.92 6.17 -10.80
N LYS A 72 -8.87 6.41 -9.90
CA LYS A 72 -10.26 6.63 -10.28
C LYS A 72 -10.43 7.97 -10.98
N LYS A 73 -11.42 7.99 -11.89
CA LYS A 73 -11.87 9.22 -12.51
C LYS A 73 -12.39 10.19 -11.45
N PRO A 74 -11.94 11.45 -11.44
CA PRO A 74 -12.46 12.44 -10.50
C PRO A 74 -13.97 12.61 -10.62
N LYS A 75 -14.69 12.62 -9.50
CA LYS A 75 -16.15 12.86 -9.48
C LYS A 75 -16.42 14.37 -9.54
N PRO A 76 -17.41 14.83 -10.33
CA PRO A 76 -17.63 16.25 -10.60
C PRO A 76 -18.19 17.10 -9.43
N HIS A 77 -18.43 16.53 -8.25
CA HIS A 77 -18.95 17.31 -7.12
C HIS A 77 -17.91 17.76 -6.10
N TRP A 78 -16.66 17.69 -6.44
CA TRP A 78 -15.63 18.39 -5.68
C TRP A 78 -15.66 19.84 -6.15
N ASN A 79 -16.21 20.73 -5.32
CA ASN A 79 -16.25 22.16 -5.62
C ASN A 79 -14.84 22.66 -5.91
N GLU A 80 -14.63 23.15 -7.11
CA GLU A 80 -13.35 23.71 -7.57
C GLU A 80 -12.83 24.79 -6.62
N ASP A 81 -13.74 25.46 -5.88
CA ASP A 81 -13.44 26.54 -4.94
C ASP A 81 -12.71 26.09 -3.66
N VAL A 82 -12.78 24.81 -3.30
CA VAL A 82 -12.17 24.30 -2.04
C VAL A 82 -10.70 23.92 -2.22
N PHE A 83 -10.26 23.71 -3.45
CA PHE A 83 -8.92 23.20 -3.74
C PHE A 83 -8.11 24.10 -4.70
N GLN A 84 -8.28 25.43 -4.57
CA GLN A 84 -7.41 26.36 -5.28
C GLN A 84 -5.95 26.13 -4.86
N GLY A 85 -5.18 25.48 -5.73
CA GLY A 85 -3.75 25.22 -5.52
C GLY A 85 -3.31 23.75 -5.60
N VAL A 86 -4.22 22.80 -5.62
CA VAL A 86 -3.89 21.42 -5.94
C VAL A 86 -4.13 21.21 -7.44
N ALA A 87 -3.05 21.08 -8.21
CA ALA A 87 -3.15 20.70 -9.61
C ALA A 87 -3.73 19.29 -9.69
N PHE A 88 -5.07 19.21 -9.75
CA PHE A 88 -5.72 17.95 -10.04
C PHE A 88 -5.33 17.50 -11.45
N VAL A 89 -5.09 16.23 -11.54
CA VAL A 89 -5.01 15.48 -12.79
C VAL A 89 -6.03 16.06 -13.74
N SER A 90 -5.54 16.49 -14.91
CA SER A 90 -6.32 17.23 -15.89
C SER A 90 -7.73 16.66 -16.05
N HIS A 91 -8.71 17.52 -16.36
CA HIS A 91 -10.10 17.14 -16.69
C HIS A 91 -10.22 16.02 -17.74
N ASN A 92 -9.10 15.63 -18.35
CA ASN A 92 -8.99 14.57 -19.36
C ASN A 92 -8.41 13.25 -18.83
N TRP A 93 -8.22 13.09 -17.49
CA TRP A 93 -7.80 11.80 -16.96
C TRP A 93 -8.95 10.78 -17.14
N PRO A 94 -8.77 9.76 -18.00
CA PRO A 94 -9.83 8.79 -18.26
C PRO A 94 -10.19 8.00 -16.97
N GLY A 95 -9.18 7.75 -16.13
CA GLY A 95 -9.33 7.06 -14.87
C GLY A 95 -10.04 5.72 -14.95
N ILE A 96 -10.11 5.01 -13.84
CA ILE A 96 -10.99 3.85 -13.68
C ILE A 96 -12.31 4.27 -13.05
N GLU A 97 -13.41 3.62 -13.45
CA GLU A 97 -14.76 3.90 -12.98
C GLU A 97 -15.28 2.78 -12.07
N ASP A 98 -16.35 3.06 -11.31
CA ASP A 98 -16.99 2.05 -10.47
C ASP A 98 -17.50 0.89 -11.36
N GLY A 99 -17.10 -0.32 -11.00
CA GLY A 99 -17.45 -1.54 -11.75
C GLY A 99 -16.43 -2.00 -12.77
N ASP A 100 -15.36 -1.23 -13.01
CA ASP A 100 -14.24 -1.68 -13.84
C ASP A 100 -13.53 -2.88 -13.24
N GLU A 101 -12.91 -3.69 -14.11
CA GLU A 101 -12.24 -4.93 -13.73
C GLU A 101 -10.76 -4.69 -13.42
N VAL A 102 -10.30 -5.31 -12.33
CA VAL A 102 -8.89 -5.38 -11.95
C VAL A 102 -8.46 -6.84 -11.90
N LEU A 103 -7.40 -7.17 -12.62
CA LEU A 103 -6.84 -8.52 -12.61
C LEU A 103 -6.20 -8.81 -11.26
N ALA A 104 -6.54 -9.93 -10.66
CA ALA A 104 -5.97 -10.39 -9.40
C ALA A 104 -5.89 -11.92 -9.37
N THR A 105 -4.97 -12.44 -8.56
CA THR A 105 -4.83 -13.87 -8.35
C THR A 105 -5.51 -14.32 -7.05
N PRO A 106 -6.13 -15.52 -7.01
CA PRO A 106 -6.64 -16.10 -5.77
C PRO A 106 -5.53 -16.51 -4.80
N LEU A 107 -4.32 -16.78 -5.29
CA LEU A 107 -3.16 -17.11 -4.46
C LEU A 107 -2.50 -15.87 -3.90
N THR A 108 -3.17 -15.20 -2.97
CA THR A 108 -2.65 -14.03 -2.27
C THR A 108 -3.37 -13.81 -0.95
N CYS A 109 -2.83 -12.93 -0.11
CA CYS A 109 -3.54 -12.46 1.08
C CYS A 109 -4.78 -11.65 0.68
N THR A 110 -5.87 -11.81 1.40
CA THR A 110 -7.11 -11.02 1.23
C THR A 110 -6.84 -9.51 1.23
N ALA A 111 -5.82 -9.07 1.95
CA ALA A 111 -5.38 -7.67 1.99
C ALA A 111 -5.02 -7.09 0.62
N SER A 112 -4.63 -7.92 -0.36
CA SER A 112 -4.33 -7.48 -1.73
C SER A 112 -5.61 -7.29 -2.56
N ASN A 113 -6.63 -8.10 -2.31
CA ASN A 113 -7.87 -8.11 -3.09
C ASN A 113 -8.95 -7.18 -2.51
N TRP A 114 -8.94 -7.00 -1.19
CA TRP A 114 -9.92 -6.14 -0.51
C TRP A 114 -9.95 -4.70 -1.03
N PRO A 115 -8.79 -4.04 -1.32
CA PRO A 115 -8.77 -2.68 -1.86
C PRO A 115 -9.49 -2.52 -3.19
N ILE A 116 -9.55 -3.56 -4.01
CA ILE A 116 -10.28 -3.57 -5.29
C ILE A 116 -11.77 -3.41 -5.01
N VAL A 117 -12.32 -4.27 -4.15
CA VAL A 117 -13.74 -4.25 -3.78
C VAL A 117 -14.10 -2.96 -3.03
N ALA A 118 -13.22 -2.50 -2.12
CA ALA A 118 -13.42 -1.28 -1.35
C ALA A 118 -13.46 -0.01 -2.23
N ASN A 119 -12.88 -0.07 -3.43
CA ASN A 119 -12.97 1.00 -4.42
C ASN A 119 -14.15 0.82 -5.41
N ASN A 120 -15.11 -0.06 -5.12
CA ASN A 120 -16.22 -0.41 -6.01
C ASN A 120 -15.77 -0.96 -7.38
N LEU A 121 -14.61 -1.61 -7.43
CA LEU A 121 -14.09 -2.28 -8.60
C LEU A 121 -14.41 -3.76 -8.55
N LYS A 122 -14.37 -4.44 -9.69
CA LYS A 122 -14.59 -5.87 -9.80
C LYS A 122 -13.27 -6.61 -9.91
N ILE A 123 -13.16 -7.71 -9.19
CA ILE A 123 -12.01 -8.61 -9.34
C ILE A 123 -12.26 -9.53 -10.53
N LYS A 124 -11.32 -9.54 -11.46
CA LYS A 124 -11.23 -10.57 -12.48
C LYS A 124 -10.11 -11.53 -12.12
N TRP A 125 -10.50 -12.72 -11.76
CA TRP A 125 -9.56 -13.74 -11.33
C TRP A 125 -8.71 -14.24 -12.49
N VAL A 126 -7.41 -14.26 -12.27
CA VAL A 126 -6.40 -14.82 -13.16
C VAL A 126 -5.72 -15.96 -12.43
N ASP A 127 -5.59 -17.10 -13.09
CA ASP A 127 -4.90 -18.26 -12.53
C ASP A 127 -3.40 -17.98 -12.39
N ILE A 128 -2.71 -18.86 -11.68
CA ILE A 128 -1.26 -18.78 -11.47
C ILE A 128 -0.54 -19.86 -12.24
N ASP A 129 0.64 -19.54 -12.73
CA ASP A 129 1.60 -20.52 -13.20
C ASP A 129 2.19 -21.27 -11.99
N PRO A 130 2.01 -22.61 -11.91
CA PRO A 130 2.45 -23.39 -10.76
C PRO A 130 3.99 -23.44 -10.62
N THR A 131 4.73 -23.04 -11.64
CA THR A 131 6.19 -23.02 -11.61
C THR A 131 6.73 -21.72 -11.04
N THR A 132 6.14 -20.60 -11.44
CA THR A 132 6.60 -19.26 -11.05
C THR A 132 5.78 -18.67 -9.92
N LEU A 133 4.58 -19.18 -9.66
CA LEU A 133 3.58 -18.67 -8.72
C LEU A 133 3.10 -17.23 -9.04
N ASN A 134 3.40 -16.75 -10.24
CA ASN A 134 2.88 -15.49 -10.76
C ASN A 134 1.60 -15.70 -11.56
N MET A 135 0.89 -14.60 -11.86
CA MET A 135 -0.27 -14.67 -12.74
C MET A 135 0.12 -15.24 -14.11
N CYS A 136 -0.73 -16.13 -14.63
CA CYS A 136 -0.60 -16.62 -16.00
C CYS A 136 -0.79 -15.46 -16.99
N SER A 137 0.05 -15.45 -18.03
CA SER A 137 -0.05 -14.51 -19.16
C SER A 137 -1.09 -14.99 -20.16
#